data_52e8347a5ae4ff13b92fcf3b0e65641f
#
_entry.id   52e8347a5ae4ff13b92fcf3b0e65641f
#
_cell.length_a   1.000
_cell.length_b   1.000
_cell.length_c   1.000
_cell.angle_alpha   90.00
_cell.angle_beta   90.00
_cell.angle_gamma   90.00
#
_symmetry.space_group_name_H-M   'P 1'
#
loop_
_entity.id
_entity.type
_entity.pdbx_description
1 polymer ?
#
loop_
_entity_poly.entity_id
_entity_poly.type
_entity_poly.pdbx_seq_one_letter_code
_entity_poly.pdbx_strand_id
1 'polypeptide(L)'
;MNQRSSSKRRRTKTTRKKSVARKPLRRWLRTWKRARFKQRLAMILVPLVAVICVIALVVGLTTFVRWRREVDAATAAQDATAQRYGFNPGNIISDGQFFNEHAMSQAEVQAFLDQQGGALASMRFDTESHPADELCEAYEGATDESAAAVIDKSARACGISQKVLTMLQKEQHLVTATAPTDFQIRAAMGLSCPDDANCDPAYAGFFNQVYGAARRYRYYLNHPDDYAYHAGRFNYVQYSPIPSCGGSQVYIENNATALLYVYTPYQPNQAALEAGTGEGDACSSYGNRNFSLIYTDWFGNPRQ
;
A
#
# COMPACT_ATOMS: atom_id res chain seq x y z
N MET A 1 103.03 -11.15 -10.13
CA MET A 1 102.03 -10.14 -10.62
C MET A 1 100.90 -10.07 -9.60
N ASN A 2 100.86 -8.93 -8.88
CA ASN A 2 99.93 -8.67 -7.75
C ASN A 2 98.60 -8.20 -8.24
N GLN A 3 97.52 -8.79 -7.75
CA GLN A 3 96.23 -8.11 -7.73
C GLN A 3 95.65 -8.09 -6.31
N ARG A 4 95.61 -6.88 -5.78
CA ARG A 4 94.92 -6.56 -4.52
C ARG A 4 93.39 -6.51 -4.74
N SER A 5 92.62 -7.38 -4.05
CA SER A 5 91.18 -7.29 -3.95
C SER A 5 90.75 -6.31 -2.85
N SER A 6 90.10 -5.22 -3.22
CA SER A 6 89.56 -4.22 -2.33
C SER A 6 88.12 -4.60 -1.88
N SER A 7 87.95 -4.94 -0.61
CA SER A 7 86.69 -5.23 0.04
C SER A 7 85.94 -3.93 0.37
N LYS A 8 84.85 -3.65 -0.36
CA LYS A 8 83.89 -2.57 -0.03
C LYS A 8 82.93 -3.02 1.04
N ARG A 9 83.04 -2.57 2.27
CA ARG A 9 82.08 -2.67 3.36
C ARG A 9 80.80 -1.92 2.99
N ARG A 10 79.68 -2.61 2.76
CA ARG A 10 78.35 -2.04 2.65
C ARG A 10 77.83 -1.67 4.04
N ARG A 11 77.72 -0.35 4.32
CA ARG A 11 77.06 0.20 5.48
C ARG A 11 75.51 0.04 5.27
N THR A 12 74.87 -0.86 5.99
CA THR A 12 73.41 -0.96 6.08
C THR A 12 72.89 0.22 6.90
N LYS A 13 72.18 1.14 6.22
CA LYS A 13 71.39 2.19 6.88
C LYS A 13 70.13 1.57 7.49
N THR A 14 70.12 1.35 8.81
CA THR A 14 68.90 1.03 9.60
C THR A 14 68.01 2.24 9.62
N THR A 15 66.97 2.20 8.83
CA THR A 15 65.86 3.18 8.86
C THR A 15 65.07 3.01 10.15
N ARG A 16 65.28 3.93 11.07
CA ARG A 16 64.57 4.06 12.35
C ARG A 16 63.11 4.44 12.04
N LYS A 17 62.16 3.47 12.08
CA LYS A 17 60.73 3.73 12.03
C LYS A 17 60.31 4.60 13.21
N LYS A 18 60.09 5.91 12.98
CA LYS A 18 59.55 6.84 13.96
C LYS A 18 58.13 6.44 14.29
N SER A 19 57.87 6.01 15.53
CA SER A 19 56.53 5.72 16.02
C SER A 19 55.71 7.01 16.14
N VAL A 20 54.84 7.27 15.18
CA VAL A 20 53.95 8.46 15.12
C VAL A 20 52.87 8.44 16.20
N ALA A 21 52.55 7.27 16.77
CA ALA A 21 51.40 7.07 17.68
C ALA A 21 51.59 7.55 19.14
N ARG A 22 52.83 7.89 19.58
CA ARG A 22 53.04 8.24 21.00
C ARG A 22 52.83 9.71 21.39
N LYS A 23 52.72 10.63 20.45
CA LYS A 23 52.59 12.06 20.72
C LYS A 23 51.20 12.50 21.23
N PRO A 24 50.03 12.04 20.69
CA PRO A 24 48.74 12.48 21.17
C PRO A 24 48.38 11.96 22.56
N LEU A 25 48.77 10.72 22.88
CA LEU A 25 48.53 10.13 24.20
C LEU A 25 49.27 10.88 25.33
N ARG A 26 50.54 11.32 25.10
CA ARG A 26 51.31 12.11 26.08
C ARG A 26 50.75 13.52 26.27
N ARG A 27 50.12 14.14 25.25
CA ARG A 27 49.43 15.42 25.37
C ARG A 27 48.17 15.26 26.20
N TRP A 28 47.36 14.23 25.93
CA TRP A 28 46.11 13.92 26.65
C TRP A 28 46.39 13.65 28.15
N LEU A 29 47.43 12.87 28.48
CA LEU A 29 47.81 12.59 29.88
C LEU A 29 48.29 13.85 30.65
N ARG A 30 48.94 14.81 29.96
CA ARG A 30 49.33 16.08 30.59
C ARG A 30 48.15 16.99 30.88
N THR A 31 47.18 17.08 29.97
CA THR A 31 45.95 17.85 30.16
C THR A 31 45.06 17.21 31.24
N TRP A 32 44.95 15.86 31.26
CA TRP A 32 44.29 15.12 32.32
C TRP A 32 44.78 15.40 33.72
N LYS A 33 46.11 15.42 33.93
CA LYS A 33 46.70 15.68 35.25
C LYS A 33 46.43 17.10 35.76
N ARG A 34 46.23 18.07 34.89
CA ARG A 34 45.97 19.49 35.23
C ARG A 34 44.50 19.87 35.26
N ALA A 35 43.61 18.99 34.77
CA ALA A 35 42.22 19.27 34.64
C ALA A 35 41.46 19.14 35.97
N ARG A 36 40.48 20.04 36.23
CA ARG A 36 39.53 19.97 37.34
C ARG A 36 38.55 18.79 37.12
N PHE A 37 37.89 18.32 38.15
CA PHE A 37 36.99 17.16 38.07
C PHE A 37 35.97 17.25 36.93
N LYS A 38 35.28 18.38 36.74
CA LYS A 38 34.36 18.61 35.63
C LYS A 38 35.02 18.47 34.26
N GLN A 39 36.25 18.93 34.10
CA GLN A 39 36.98 18.83 32.83
C GLN A 39 37.44 17.40 32.54
N ARG A 40 37.83 16.63 33.58
CA ARG A 40 38.15 15.20 33.43
C ARG A 40 36.95 14.39 33.01
N LEU A 41 35.81 14.68 33.63
CA LEU A 41 34.50 14.05 33.26
C LEU A 41 34.14 14.34 31.79
N ALA A 42 34.27 15.61 31.36
CA ALA A 42 34.05 15.99 29.97
C ALA A 42 34.98 15.31 28.97
N MET A 43 36.30 15.16 29.34
CA MET A 43 37.27 14.48 28.51
C MET A 43 37.00 12.98 28.31
N ILE A 44 36.20 12.34 29.15
CA ILE A 44 35.71 10.95 28.99
C ILE A 44 34.39 10.94 28.30
N LEU A 45 33.41 11.74 28.75
CA LEU A 45 32.03 11.69 28.26
C LEU A 45 31.92 12.15 26.81
N VAL A 46 32.63 13.22 26.42
CA VAL A 46 32.53 13.74 25.04
C VAL A 46 32.98 12.69 23.99
N PRO A 47 34.13 12.04 24.09
CA PRO A 47 34.50 11.01 23.12
C PRO A 47 33.59 9.75 23.22
N LEU A 48 33.12 9.40 24.42
CA LEU A 48 32.19 8.29 24.60
C LEU A 48 30.88 8.55 23.87
N VAL A 49 30.27 9.73 24.06
CA VAL A 49 29.07 10.15 23.36
C VAL A 49 29.31 10.19 21.85
N ALA A 50 30.43 10.73 21.41
CA ALA A 50 30.80 10.75 19.98
C ALA A 50 30.86 9.33 19.38
N VAL A 51 31.47 8.37 20.09
CA VAL A 51 31.52 6.96 19.65
C VAL A 51 30.12 6.35 19.60
N ILE A 52 29.30 6.57 20.63
CA ILE A 52 27.89 6.09 20.64
C ILE A 52 27.12 6.68 19.46
N CYS A 53 27.24 7.97 19.19
CA CYS A 53 26.58 8.61 18.04
C CYS A 53 27.04 8.00 16.71
N VAL A 54 28.33 7.75 16.53
CA VAL A 54 28.86 7.11 15.32
C VAL A 54 28.30 5.68 15.15
N ILE A 55 28.28 4.90 16.23
CA ILE A 55 27.71 3.55 16.20
C ILE A 55 26.20 3.61 15.84
N ALA A 56 25.44 4.50 16.48
CA ALA A 56 24.02 4.68 16.20
C ALA A 56 23.78 5.08 14.72
N LEU A 57 24.59 5.98 14.18
CA LEU A 57 24.51 6.37 12.77
C LEU A 57 24.84 5.20 11.83
N VAL A 58 25.88 4.42 12.12
CA VAL A 58 26.24 3.25 11.30
C VAL A 58 25.15 2.18 11.35
N VAL A 59 24.62 1.88 12.54
CA VAL A 59 23.50 0.93 12.70
C VAL A 59 22.25 1.44 11.98
N GLY A 60 21.91 2.71 12.17
CA GLY A 60 20.76 3.33 11.48
C GLY A 60 20.89 3.29 9.96
N LEU A 61 22.07 3.63 9.42
CA LEU A 61 22.32 3.59 7.98
C LEU A 61 22.27 2.16 7.43
N THR A 62 22.86 1.19 8.14
CA THR A 62 22.86 -0.21 7.68
C THR A 62 21.47 -0.83 7.71
N THR A 63 20.66 -0.55 8.74
CA THR A 63 19.25 -0.98 8.82
C THR A 63 18.41 -0.33 7.74
N PHE A 64 18.59 0.97 7.50
CA PHE A 64 17.89 1.68 6.42
C PHE A 64 18.22 1.11 5.03
N VAL A 65 19.51 0.89 4.74
CA VAL A 65 19.94 0.31 3.45
C VAL A 65 19.39 -1.11 3.26
N ARG A 66 19.37 -1.92 4.34
CA ARG A 66 18.79 -3.27 4.29
C ARG A 66 17.29 -3.19 4.00
N TRP A 67 16.56 -2.37 4.76
CA TRP A 67 15.13 -2.16 4.55
C TRP A 67 14.81 -1.70 3.12
N ARG A 68 15.58 -0.73 2.59
CA ARG A 68 15.39 -0.26 1.20
C ARG A 68 15.57 -1.39 0.19
N ARG A 69 16.58 -2.24 0.36
CA ARG A 69 16.79 -3.40 -0.53
C ARG A 69 15.65 -4.41 -0.45
N GLU A 70 15.08 -4.64 0.72
CA GLU A 70 13.93 -5.52 0.92
C GLU A 70 12.69 -4.94 0.22
N VAL A 71 12.44 -3.63 0.33
CA VAL A 71 11.37 -2.93 -0.39
C VAL A 71 11.57 -3.04 -1.90
N ASP A 72 12.75 -2.68 -2.41
CA ASP A 72 13.05 -2.71 -3.85
C ASP A 72 12.86 -4.15 -4.43
N ALA A 73 13.28 -5.17 -3.68
CA ALA A 73 13.10 -6.56 -4.08
C ALA A 73 11.62 -6.99 -4.07
N ALA A 74 10.86 -6.57 -3.05
CA ALA A 74 9.43 -6.86 -2.97
C ALA A 74 8.65 -6.18 -4.09
N THR A 75 8.89 -4.89 -4.33
CA THR A 75 8.25 -4.13 -5.41
C THR A 75 8.56 -4.77 -6.79
N ALA A 76 9.82 -5.13 -7.04
CA ALA A 76 10.19 -5.80 -8.29
C ALA A 76 9.48 -7.15 -8.48
N ALA A 77 9.31 -7.94 -7.40
CA ALA A 77 8.57 -9.21 -7.45
C ALA A 77 7.07 -9.00 -7.67
N GLN A 78 6.49 -7.97 -7.05
CA GLN A 78 5.09 -7.57 -7.21
C GLN A 78 4.81 -7.06 -8.64
N ASP A 79 5.74 -6.30 -9.22
CA ASP A 79 5.67 -5.85 -10.62
C ASP A 79 5.80 -7.01 -11.61
N ALA A 80 6.65 -7.99 -11.34
CA ALA A 80 6.73 -9.20 -12.14
C ALA A 80 5.41 -10.00 -12.09
N THR A 81 4.75 -10.07 -10.94
CA THR A 81 3.42 -10.65 -10.78
C THR A 81 2.38 -9.88 -11.61
N ALA A 82 2.44 -8.54 -11.59
CA ALA A 82 1.56 -7.69 -12.39
C ALA A 82 1.75 -7.91 -13.89
N GLN A 83 2.99 -8.02 -14.35
CA GLN A 83 3.30 -8.27 -15.76
C GLN A 83 2.79 -9.64 -16.24
N ARG A 84 2.86 -10.65 -15.37
CA ARG A 84 2.46 -12.02 -15.72
C ARG A 84 0.97 -12.28 -15.60
N TYR A 85 0.31 -11.71 -14.59
CA TYR A 85 -1.06 -12.05 -14.22
C TYR A 85 -2.03 -10.87 -14.20
N GLY A 86 -1.59 -9.64 -14.51
CA GLY A 86 -2.41 -8.44 -14.46
C GLY A 86 -2.69 -7.92 -13.03
N PHE A 87 -2.13 -8.56 -12.00
CA PHE A 87 -2.38 -8.24 -10.58
C PHE A 87 -1.08 -7.90 -9.85
N ASN A 88 -1.01 -6.70 -9.24
CA ASN A 88 0.08 -6.32 -8.34
C ASN A 88 -0.44 -6.28 -6.90
N PRO A 89 0.01 -7.17 -6.00
CA PRO A 89 -0.50 -7.20 -4.63
C PRO A 89 -0.16 -5.95 -3.81
N GLY A 90 0.93 -5.26 -4.11
CA GLY A 90 1.34 -4.03 -3.42
C GLY A 90 0.78 -2.76 -4.04
N ASN A 91 0.27 -2.84 -5.28
CA ASN A 91 -0.28 -1.71 -6.02
C ASN A 91 -1.44 -2.17 -6.90
N ILE A 92 -2.56 -2.51 -6.25
CA ILE A 92 -3.78 -2.99 -6.94
C ILE A 92 -4.34 -1.87 -7.82
N ILE A 93 -4.40 -0.66 -7.27
CA ILE A 93 -4.80 0.57 -7.94
C ILE A 93 -4.01 1.74 -7.32
N SER A 94 -3.62 2.72 -8.12
CA SER A 94 -2.93 3.92 -7.63
C SER A 94 -3.88 4.87 -6.89
N ASP A 95 -3.34 5.67 -5.96
CA ASP A 95 -4.10 6.73 -5.29
C ASP A 95 -4.70 7.70 -6.32
N GLY A 96 -3.96 8.02 -7.38
CA GLY A 96 -4.42 8.92 -8.45
C GLY A 96 -5.61 8.39 -9.26
N GLN A 97 -5.77 7.06 -9.37
CA GLN A 97 -6.94 6.45 -10.02
C GLN A 97 -8.09 6.30 -9.04
N PHE A 98 -7.82 5.95 -7.78
CA PHE A 98 -8.85 5.67 -6.80
C PHE A 98 -9.54 6.93 -6.25
N PHE A 99 -8.77 8.01 -6.01
CA PHE A 99 -9.27 9.25 -5.42
C PHE A 99 -9.59 10.35 -6.45
N ASN A 100 -9.66 10.01 -7.74
CA ASN A 100 -10.04 10.96 -8.79
C ASN A 100 -11.57 11.05 -8.92
N GLU A 101 -12.20 11.89 -8.15
CA GLU A 101 -13.64 12.14 -8.15
C GLU A 101 -14.18 12.81 -9.44
N HIS A 102 -13.27 13.17 -10.34
CA HIS A 102 -13.57 13.72 -11.66
C HIS A 102 -13.15 12.80 -12.80
N ALA A 103 -12.92 11.51 -12.51
CA ALA A 103 -12.48 10.53 -13.51
C ALA A 103 -13.51 10.29 -14.61
N MET A 104 -14.79 10.48 -14.31
CA MET A 104 -15.92 10.42 -15.24
C MET A 104 -16.98 11.45 -14.82
N SER A 105 -17.67 12.02 -15.81
CA SER A 105 -18.92 12.75 -15.58
C SER A 105 -20.10 11.79 -15.46
N GLN A 106 -21.22 12.25 -14.92
CA GLN A 106 -22.47 11.46 -14.88
C GLN A 106 -22.87 10.93 -16.28
N ALA A 107 -22.70 11.75 -17.33
CA ALA A 107 -23.01 11.34 -18.70
C ALA A 107 -22.10 10.21 -19.21
N GLU A 108 -20.80 10.26 -18.84
CA GLU A 108 -19.86 9.18 -19.19
C GLU A 108 -20.14 7.91 -18.39
N VAL A 109 -20.55 8.01 -17.12
CA VAL A 109 -21.01 6.86 -16.33
C VAL A 109 -22.27 6.25 -16.98
N GLN A 110 -23.24 7.08 -17.39
CA GLN A 110 -24.44 6.59 -18.07
C GLN A 110 -24.08 5.89 -19.39
N ALA A 111 -23.26 6.51 -20.22
CA ALA A 111 -22.84 5.92 -21.50
C ALA A 111 -22.07 4.59 -21.30
N PHE A 112 -21.29 4.49 -20.22
CA PHE A 112 -20.62 3.26 -19.85
C PHE A 112 -21.61 2.17 -19.45
N LEU A 113 -22.60 2.47 -18.58
CA LEU A 113 -23.65 1.52 -18.19
C LEU A 113 -24.47 1.06 -19.40
N ASP A 114 -24.81 1.98 -20.32
CA ASP A 114 -25.52 1.66 -21.58
C ASP A 114 -24.68 0.69 -22.43
N GLN A 115 -23.37 0.91 -22.54
CA GLN A 115 -22.45 0.04 -23.28
C GLN A 115 -22.35 -1.36 -22.66
N GLN A 116 -22.38 -1.47 -21.32
CA GLN A 116 -22.34 -2.75 -20.63
C GLN A 116 -23.65 -3.55 -20.76
N GLY A 117 -24.76 -2.90 -21.08
CA GLY A 117 -26.04 -3.53 -21.40
C GLY A 117 -26.78 -4.17 -20.23
N GLY A 118 -26.36 -3.89 -19.00
CA GLY A 118 -27.04 -4.35 -17.80
C GLY A 118 -28.25 -3.49 -17.41
N ALA A 119 -29.08 -4.00 -16.53
CA ALA A 119 -30.28 -3.32 -16.08
C ALA A 119 -30.02 -1.98 -15.38
N LEU A 120 -28.86 -1.80 -14.77
CA LEU A 120 -28.49 -0.55 -14.10
C LEU A 120 -28.58 0.68 -15.03
N ALA A 121 -28.38 0.51 -16.33
CA ALA A 121 -28.48 1.61 -17.31
C ALA A 121 -29.83 2.31 -17.27
N SER A 122 -30.92 1.57 -16.98
CA SER A 122 -32.31 2.08 -16.94
C SER A 122 -32.90 2.14 -15.54
N MET A 123 -32.26 1.57 -14.52
CA MET A 123 -32.75 1.56 -13.14
C MET A 123 -32.72 2.95 -12.49
N ARG A 124 -33.74 3.19 -11.67
CA ARG A 124 -33.94 4.42 -10.91
C ARG A 124 -34.09 4.13 -9.43
N PHE A 125 -33.62 5.06 -8.60
CA PHE A 125 -33.59 4.89 -7.16
C PHE A 125 -34.01 6.18 -6.46
N ASP A 126 -34.75 6.04 -5.38
CA ASP A 126 -34.93 7.13 -4.44
C ASP A 126 -33.71 7.23 -3.54
N THR A 127 -33.22 8.45 -3.33
CA THR A 127 -32.00 8.73 -2.56
C THR A 127 -32.31 9.73 -1.45
N GLU A 128 -31.50 9.67 -0.38
CA GLU A 128 -31.64 10.56 0.77
C GLU A 128 -30.57 11.65 0.74
N SER A 129 -30.92 12.84 1.27
CA SER A 129 -29.94 13.92 1.44
C SER A 129 -29.07 13.66 2.66
N HIS A 130 -27.75 13.83 2.49
CA HIS A 130 -26.79 13.82 3.58
C HIS A 130 -26.07 15.18 3.66
N PRO A 131 -26.05 15.85 4.82
CA PRO A 131 -25.27 17.08 4.97
C PRO A 131 -23.77 16.77 4.89
N ALA A 132 -22.98 17.77 4.53
CA ALA A 132 -21.53 17.65 4.59
C ALA A 132 -21.05 17.34 6.02
N ASP A 133 -20.05 16.48 6.12
CA ASP A 133 -19.40 16.14 7.38
C ASP A 133 -17.87 15.97 7.18
N GLU A 134 -17.16 15.41 8.15
CA GLU A 134 -15.70 15.21 8.10
C GLU A 134 -15.22 14.20 7.03
N LEU A 135 -16.12 13.38 6.50
CA LEU A 135 -15.81 12.32 5.53
C LEU A 135 -16.21 12.68 4.10
N CYS A 136 -17.38 13.31 3.93
CA CYS A 136 -17.95 13.58 2.62
C CYS A 136 -18.58 14.99 2.59
N GLU A 137 -18.54 15.63 1.42
CA GLU A 137 -19.35 16.79 1.10
C GLU A 137 -20.84 16.44 1.10
N ALA A 138 -21.73 17.45 1.04
CA ALA A 138 -23.16 17.23 1.02
C ALA A 138 -23.60 16.42 -0.20
N TYR A 139 -24.49 15.46 0.02
CA TYR A 139 -25.23 14.74 -1.03
C TYR A 139 -26.67 15.24 -1.05
N GLU A 140 -27.11 15.77 -2.15
CA GLU A 140 -28.53 16.18 -2.34
C GLU A 140 -29.31 15.00 -2.90
N GLY A 141 -30.17 14.40 -2.07
CA GLY A 141 -31.07 13.33 -2.47
C GLY A 141 -32.20 13.81 -3.38
N ALA A 142 -32.74 12.89 -4.15
CA ALA A 142 -33.90 13.11 -5.00
C ALA A 142 -34.67 11.82 -5.21
N THR A 143 -35.90 11.93 -5.67
CA THR A 143 -36.67 10.80 -6.18
C THR A 143 -36.27 10.47 -7.61
N ASP A 144 -36.34 9.19 -7.99
CA ASP A 144 -36.16 8.73 -9.37
C ASP A 144 -34.77 9.08 -9.97
N GLU A 145 -33.67 9.02 -9.15
CA GLU A 145 -32.30 9.22 -9.63
C GLU A 145 -31.81 8.02 -10.45
N SER A 146 -31.11 8.27 -11.56
CA SER A 146 -30.44 7.19 -12.32
C SER A 146 -29.29 6.58 -11.53
N ALA A 147 -28.96 5.31 -11.79
CA ALA A 147 -27.77 4.69 -11.22
C ALA A 147 -26.50 5.51 -11.50
N ALA A 148 -26.38 6.09 -12.69
CA ALA A 148 -25.26 6.96 -13.06
C ALA A 148 -25.19 8.23 -12.18
N ALA A 149 -26.34 8.84 -11.85
CA ALA A 149 -26.39 9.99 -10.95
C ALA A 149 -25.96 9.60 -9.53
N VAL A 150 -26.46 8.47 -9.01
CA VAL A 150 -26.06 7.95 -7.68
C VAL A 150 -24.55 7.71 -7.62
N ILE A 151 -23.98 7.06 -8.64
CA ILE A 151 -22.54 6.77 -8.71
C ILE A 151 -21.71 8.08 -8.76
N ASP A 152 -22.05 9.01 -9.67
CA ASP A 152 -21.28 10.25 -9.84
C ASP A 152 -21.38 11.15 -8.61
N LYS A 153 -22.58 11.37 -8.07
CA LYS A 153 -22.80 12.20 -6.88
C LYS A 153 -22.11 11.63 -5.63
N SER A 154 -22.20 10.29 -5.41
CA SER A 154 -21.51 9.63 -4.30
C SER A 154 -20.00 9.71 -4.42
N ALA A 155 -19.46 9.52 -5.63
CA ALA A 155 -18.06 9.63 -5.93
C ALA A 155 -17.53 11.04 -5.62
N ARG A 156 -18.20 12.08 -6.11
CA ARG A 156 -17.83 13.48 -5.87
C ARG A 156 -17.95 13.86 -4.41
N ALA A 157 -19.06 13.52 -3.77
CA ALA A 157 -19.28 13.85 -2.36
C ALA A 157 -18.19 13.29 -1.46
N CYS A 158 -17.69 12.07 -1.74
CA CYS A 158 -16.71 11.42 -0.87
C CYS A 158 -15.28 11.41 -1.44
N GLY A 159 -15.00 12.09 -2.56
CA GLY A 159 -13.66 12.16 -3.15
C GLY A 159 -13.13 10.80 -3.60
N ILE A 160 -14.00 9.95 -4.16
CA ILE A 160 -13.68 8.61 -4.69
C ILE A 160 -13.96 8.61 -6.19
N SER A 161 -13.18 7.89 -6.98
CA SER A 161 -13.37 7.81 -8.43
C SER A 161 -14.66 7.08 -8.80
N GLN A 162 -15.40 7.59 -9.80
CA GLN A 162 -16.55 6.89 -10.40
C GLN A 162 -16.17 5.51 -10.93
N LYS A 163 -14.90 5.31 -11.36
CA LYS A 163 -14.38 4.02 -11.83
C LYS A 163 -14.36 2.94 -10.74
N VAL A 164 -14.51 3.31 -9.47
CA VAL A 164 -14.70 2.36 -8.36
C VAL A 164 -16.04 1.60 -8.50
N LEU A 165 -16.95 1.99 -9.42
CA LEU A 165 -18.10 1.17 -9.84
C LEU A 165 -17.73 -0.27 -10.26
N THR A 166 -16.44 -0.53 -10.55
CA THR A 166 -15.89 -1.88 -10.68
C THR A 166 -16.27 -2.79 -9.51
N MET A 167 -16.46 -2.24 -8.30
CA MET A 167 -16.91 -2.98 -7.13
C MET A 167 -18.32 -3.55 -7.33
N LEU A 168 -19.24 -2.83 -7.98
CA LEU A 168 -20.60 -3.33 -8.30
C LEU A 168 -20.54 -4.62 -9.12
N GLN A 169 -19.58 -4.70 -10.06
CA GLN A 169 -19.37 -5.90 -10.86
C GLN A 169 -18.68 -7.00 -10.07
N LYS A 170 -17.64 -6.64 -9.34
CA LYS A 170 -16.86 -7.58 -8.55
C LYS A 170 -17.72 -8.26 -7.47
N GLU A 171 -18.58 -7.50 -6.78
CA GLU A 171 -19.38 -8.03 -5.66
C GLU A 171 -20.65 -8.77 -6.13
N GLN A 172 -21.38 -8.18 -7.07
CA GLN A 172 -22.71 -8.67 -7.42
C GLN A 172 -22.95 -8.86 -8.93
N HIS A 173 -21.89 -8.75 -9.76
CA HIS A 173 -22.02 -8.75 -11.24
C HIS A 173 -23.05 -7.71 -11.77
N LEU A 174 -23.31 -6.67 -10.99
CA LEU A 174 -24.50 -5.83 -11.15
C LEU A 174 -24.44 -4.94 -12.39
N VAL A 175 -23.23 -4.56 -12.84
CA VAL A 175 -23.08 -3.70 -14.03
C VAL A 175 -23.53 -4.39 -15.32
N THR A 176 -23.30 -5.71 -15.42
CA THR A 176 -23.66 -6.50 -16.62
C THR A 176 -24.95 -7.32 -16.43
N ALA A 177 -25.51 -7.39 -15.23
CA ALA A 177 -26.72 -8.14 -14.96
C ALA A 177 -27.93 -7.54 -15.68
N THR A 178 -28.58 -8.32 -16.55
CA THR A 178 -29.77 -7.89 -17.29
C THR A 178 -31.06 -8.03 -16.47
N ALA A 179 -31.06 -8.89 -15.45
CA ALA A 179 -32.17 -9.13 -14.53
C ALA A 179 -31.62 -9.33 -13.10
N PRO A 180 -31.13 -8.26 -12.45
CA PRO A 180 -30.57 -8.38 -11.12
C PRO A 180 -31.66 -8.78 -10.11
N THR A 181 -31.30 -9.64 -9.16
CA THR A 181 -32.16 -10.01 -8.05
C THR A 181 -32.26 -8.89 -7.01
N ASP A 182 -33.29 -8.93 -6.16
CA ASP A 182 -33.42 -8.00 -5.03
C ASP A 182 -32.20 -8.05 -4.09
N PHE A 183 -31.58 -9.23 -3.92
CA PHE A 183 -30.41 -9.38 -3.12
C PHE A 183 -29.19 -8.64 -3.74
N GLN A 184 -28.96 -8.77 -5.03
CA GLN A 184 -27.89 -8.08 -5.74
C GLN A 184 -28.01 -6.55 -5.63
N ILE A 185 -29.22 -6.03 -5.68
CA ILE A 185 -29.48 -4.59 -5.48
C ILE A 185 -29.27 -4.18 -4.02
N ARG A 186 -29.77 -4.99 -3.06
CA ARG A 186 -29.59 -4.69 -1.63
C ARG A 186 -28.15 -4.74 -1.16
N ALA A 187 -27.31 -5.60 -1.74
CA ALA A 187 -25.92 -5.83 -1.38
C ALA A 187 -24.94 -5.32 -2.46
N ALA A 188 -25.32 -4.32 -3.24
CA ALA A 188 -24.70 -3.92 -4.50
C ALA A 188 -23.17 -3.78 -4.44
N MET A 189 -22.62 -3.25 -3.35
CA MET A 189 -21.18 -3.07 -3.12
C MET A 189 -20.59 -4.08 -2.12
N GLY A 190 -21.39 -4.99 -1.55
CA GLY A 190 -20.98 -5.89 -0.47
C GLY A 190 -20.75 -5.18 0.87
N LEU A 191 -21.15 -3.91 0.99
CA LEU A 191 -20.94 -3.13 2.21
C LEU A 191 -21.76 -3.68 3.37
N SER A 192 -21.09 -4.01 4.47
CA SER A 192 -21.70 -4.58 5.69
C SER A 192 -22.55 -5.83 5.42
N CYS A 193 -22.10 -6.64 4.45
CA CYS A 193 -22.68 -7.92 4.07
C CYS A 193 -21.63 -9.03 4.22
N PRO A 194 -21.32 -9.49 5.43
CA PRO A 194 -20.35 -10.56 5.64
C PRO A 194 -20.89 -11.91 5.12
N ASP A 195 -19.99 -12.79 4.68
CA ASP A 195 -20.34 -14.09 4.08
C ASP A 195 -21.00 -15.05 5.07
N ASP A 196 -20.81 -14.85 6.38
CA ASP A 196 -21.26 -15.73 7.46
C ASP A 196 -22.44 -15.17 8.27
N ALA A 197 -22.98 -14.00 7.90
CA ALA A 197 -24.08 -13.35 8.59
C ALA A 197 -25.03 -12.60 7.63
N ASN A 198 -26.15 -12.12 8.14
CA ASN A 198 -27.06 -11.26 7.37
C ASN A 198 -26.42 -9.89 7.13
N CYS A 199 -26.70 -9.30 5.96
CA CYS A 199 -26.35 -7.91 5.70
C CYS A 199 -27.03 -6.97 6.71
N ASP A 200 -26.30 -5.92 7.10
CA ASP A 200 -26.87 -4.86 7.95
C ASP A 200 -27.96 -4.10 7.19
N PRO A 201 -29.22 -4.09 7.70
CA PRO A 201 -30.35 -3.41 7.04
C PRO A 201 -30.12 -1.91 6.81
N ALA A 202 -29.30 -1.26 7.64
CA ALA A 202 -28.98 0.17 7.52
C ALA A 202 -28.24 0.52 6.22
N TYR A 203 -27.57 -0.46 5.61
CA TYR A 203 -26.85 -0.29 4.35
C TYR A 203 -27.57 -0.97 3.17
N ALA A 204 -28.78 -1.47 3.36
CA ALA A 204 -29.52 -2.16 2.31
C ALA A 204 -30.00 -1.21 1.20
N GLY A 205 -29.86 -1.64 -0.06
CA GLY A 205 -30.34 -0.89 -1.23
C GLY A 205 -29.21 -0.17 -1.97
N PHE A 206 -29.42 0.07 -3.27
CA PHE A 206 -28.38 0.56 -4.18
C PHE A 206 -27.72 1.86 -3.71
N PHE A 207 -28.54 2.86 -3.34
CA PHE A 207 -28.02 4.14 -2.85
C PHE A 207 -27.17 3.97 -1.59
N ASN A 208 -27.69 3.27 -0.56
CA ASN A 208 -26.98 3.07 0.70
C ASN A 208 -25.70 2.25 0.51
N GLN A 209 -25.67 1.33 -0.44
CA GLN A 209 -24.48 0.57 -0.79
C GLN A 209 -23.41 1.44 -1.49
N VAL A 210 -23.81 2.25 -2.48
CA VAL A 210 -22.85 3.05 -3.28
C VAL A 210 -22.31 4.23 -2.45
N TYR A 211 -23.20 5.06 -1.89
CA TYR A 211 -22.82 6.19 -1.05
C TYR A 211 -22.11 5.70 0.23
N GLY A 212 -22.67 4.69 0.89
CA GLY A 212 -22.09 4.13 2.10
C GLY A 212 -20.71 3.53 1.87
N ALA A 213 -20.45 2.86 0.75
CA ALA A 213 -19.12 2.33 0.42
C ALA A 213 -18.12 3.45 0.14
N ALA A 214 -18.49 4.49 -0.63
CA ALA A 214 -17.63 5.65 -0.86
C ALA A 214 -17.26 6.34 0.46
N ARG A 215 -18.26 6.57 1.33
CA ARG A 215 -18.07 7.12 2.68
C ARG A 215 -17.20 6.22 3.56
N ARG A 216 -17.35 4.89 3.46
CA ARG A 216 -16.58 3.91 4.22
C ARG A 216 -15.10 3.93 3.83
N TYR A 217 -14.76 4.11 2.56
CA TYR A 217 -13.37 4.29 2.12
C TYR A 217 -12.76 5.57 2.70
N ARG A 218 -13.50 6.67 2.79
CA ARG A 218 -13.03 7.89 3.48
C ARG A 218 -12.83 7.67 4.97
N TYR A 219 -13.71 6.93 5.61
CA TYR A 219 -13.56 6.56 7.01
C TYR A 219 -12.26 5.76 7.24
N TYR A 220 -12.01 4.74 6.43
CA TYR A 220 -10.77 3.95 6.51
C TYR A 220 -9.52 4.80 6.31
N LEU A 221 -9.55 5.74 5.36
CA LEU A 221 -8.44 6.64 5.07
C LEU A 221 -8.13 7.58 6.27
N ASN A 222 -9.17 8.07 6.95
CA ASN A 222 -9.04 8.99 8.06
C ASN A 222 -8.73 8.30 9.40
N HIS A 223 -8.98 6.98 9.50
CA HIS A 223 -8.75 6.17 10.70
C HIS A 223 -7.84 4.97 10.40
N PRO A 224 -6.64 5.18 9.85
CA PRO A 224 -5.79 4.08 9.43
C PRO A 224 -5.33 3.19 10.60
N ASP A 225 -5.20 3.74 11.80
CA ASP A 225 -4.73 3.00 12.98
C ASP A 225 -5.76 1.98 13.50
N ASP A 226 -7.03 2.06 13.08
CA ASP A 226 -8.09 1.11 13.44
C ASP A 226 -8.01 -0.18 12.61
N TYR A 227 -7.14 -0.23 11.59
CA TYR A 227 -7.09 -1.34 10.62
C TYR A 227 -5.69 -1.95 10.50
N ALA A 228 -5.64 -3.19 10.00
CA ALA A 228 -4.41 -3.97 9.94
C ALA A 228 -3.51 -3.60 8.74
N TYR A 229 -4.09 -3.06 7.66
CA TYR A 229 -3.35 -2.83 6.41
C TYR A 229 -2.98 -1.36 6.21
N HIS A 230 -1.69 -1.10 5.91
CA HIS A 230 -1.18 0.26 5.81
C HIS A 230 -0.23 0.42 4.64
N ALA A 231 -0.28 1.58 4.00
CA ALA A 231 0.66 1.98 2.97
C ALA A 231 2.08 2.24 3.51
N GLY A 232 3.08 2.10 2.65
CA GLY A 232 4.47 2.41 2.94
C GLY A 232 5.20 1.38 3.81
N ARG A 233 4.62 0.20 4.06
CA ARG A 233 5.23 -0.85 4.88
C ARG A 233 4.85 -2.26 4.43
N PHE A 234 5.57 -3.26 4.94
CA PHE A 234 5.21 -4.66 4.78
C PHE A 234 4.00 -5.01 5.63
N ASN A 235 3.03 -5.70 5.03
CA ASN A 235 1.83 -6.22 5.65
C ASN A 235 1.73 -7.72 5.37
N TYR A 236 1.37 -8.51 6.38
CA TYR A 236 1.05 -9.91 6.14
C TYR A 236 -0.40 -10.01 5.66
N VAL A 237 -0.60 -10.45 4.42
CA VAL A 237 -1.92 -10.62 3.81
C VAL A 237 -2.20 -12.11 3.62
N GLN A 238 -3.32 -12.57 4.14
CA GLN A 238 -3.76 -13.95 4.01
C GLN A 238 -4.27 -14.25 2.59
N TYR A 239 -4.19 -15.54 2.19
CA TYR A 239 -4.73 -15.98 0.90
C TYR A 239 -6.22 -16.28 0.96
N SER A 240 -6.76 -16.65 2.14
CA SER A 240 -8.18 -16.95 2.34
C SER A 240 -8.55 -16.81 3.82
N PRO A 241 -9.85 -16.87 4.16
CA PRO A 241 -10.30 -16.91 5.55
C PRO A 241 -9.84 -18.16 6.32
N ILE A 242 -9.35 -19.19 5.63
CA ILE A 242 -8.87 -20.44 6.22
C ILE A 242 -7.41 -20.24 6.71
N PRO A 243 -7.13 -20.23 8.03
CA PRO A 243 -5.78 -19.90 8.53
C PRO A 243 -4.66 -20.84 8.04
N SER A 244 -4.98 -22.11 7.79
CA SER A 244 -4.01 -23.09 7.28
C SER A 244 -3.55 -22.84 5.85
N CYS A 245 -4.26 -22.00 5.09
CA CYS A 245 -3.85 -21.55 3.75
C CYS A 245 -2.67 -20.57 3.79
N GLY A 246 -2.41 -19.97 4.94
CA GLY A 246 -1.32 -19.01 5.11
C GLY A 246 -1.54 -17.70 4.38
N GLY A 247 -0.44 -17.05 4.05
CA GLY A 247 -0.38 -15.76 3.37
C GLY A 247 1.06 -15.38 3.05
N SER A 248 1.30 -14.17 2.60
CA SER A 248 2.64 -13.65 2.36
C SER A 248 2.79 -12.20 2.77
N GLN A 249 4.05 -11.76 2.90
CA GLN A 249 4.37 -10.35 3.11
C GLN A 249 4.19 -9.59 1.80
N VAL A 250 3.43 -8.52 1.86
CA VAL A 250 3.18 -7.58 0.76
C VAL A 250 3.67 -6.20 1.19
N TYR A 251 4.52 -5.59 0.39
CA TYR A 251 4.81 -4.16 0.56
C TYR A 251 3.69 -3.37 -0.11
N ILE A 252 2.79 -2.81 0.69
CA ILE A 252 1.69 -1.99 0.18
C ILE A 252 2.23 -0.59 -0.14
N GLU A 253 2.15 -0.17 -1.40
CA GLU A 253 2.80 1.04 -1.89
C GLU A 253 1.99 2.31 -1.62
N ASN A 254 0.66 2.21 -1.60
CA ASN A 254 -0.24 3.37 -1.55
C ASN A 254 -1.50 3.12 -0.71
N ASN A 255 -2.22 4.20 -0.39
CA ASN A 255 -3.40 4.14 0.46
C ASN A 255 -4.56 3.39 -0.22
N ALA A 256 -4.80 3.60 -1.50
CA ALA A 256 -5.88 2.94 -2.23
C ALA A 256 -5.80 1.42 -2.13
N THR A 257 -4.60 0.85 -2.30
CA THR A 257 -4.36 -0.59 -2.13
C THR A 257 -4.57 -1.04 -0.69
N ALA A 258 -4.12 -0.25 0.31
CA ALA A 258 -4.40 -0.55 1.70
C ALA A 258 -5.90 -0.58 2.00
N LEU A 259 -6.67 0.39 1.48
CA LEU A 259 -8.13 0.45 1.64
C LEU A 259 -8.84 -0.74 0.99
N LEU A 260 -8.35 -1.20 -0.18
CA LEU A 260 -8.91 -2.40 -0.82
C LEU A 260 -8.66 -3.65 0.03
N TYR A 261 -7.52 -3.76 0.72
CA TYR A 261 -7.28 -4.85 1.66
C TYR A 261 -8.08 -4.70 2.97
N VAL A 262 -8.38 -3.49 3.42
CA VAL A 262 -9.31 -3.30 4.54
C VAL A 262 -10.73 -3.75 4.16
N TYR A 263 -11.14 -3.50 2.92
CA TYR A 263 -12.46 -3.89 2.41
C TYR A 263 -12.54 -5.39 2.07
N THR A 264 -11.50 -5.96 1.45
CA THR A 264 -11.40 -7.37 1.03
C THR A 264 -10.05 -7.93 1.53
N PRO A 265 -9.96 -8.55 2.72
CA PRO A 265 -8.71 -8.74 3.46
C PRO A 265 -7.84 -9.90 2.95
N TYR A 266 -8.00 -10.33 1.72
CA TYR A 266 -7.29 -11.46 1.13
C TYR A 266 -6.60 -11.07 -0.18
N GLN A 267 -5.41 -11.69 -0.41
CA GLN A 267 -4.75 -11.64 -1.71
C GLN A 267 -4.95 -12.97 -2.46
N PRO A 268 -4.94 -12.98 -3.80
CA PRO A 268 -4.94 -14.24 -4.55
C PRO A 268 -3.66 -15.03 -4.25
N ASN A 269 -3.80 -16.35 -4.06
CA ASN A 269 -2.66 -17.27 -4.06
C ASN A 269 -2.21 -17.58 -5.49
N GLN A 270 -1.15 -18.38 -5.66
CA GLN A 270 -0.61 -18.73 -6.96
C GLN A 270 -1.66 -19.42 -7.86
N ALA A 271 -2.45 -20.35 -7.31
CA ALA A 271 -3.49 -21.04 -8.06
C ALA A 271 -4.58 -20.08 -8.57
N ALA A 272 -5.00 -19.10 -7.75
CA ALA A 272 -5.92 -18.07 -8.18
C ALA A 272 -5.35 -17.20 -9.31
N LEU A 273 -4.07 -16.83 -9.23
CA LEU A 273 -3.40 -16.04 -10.27
C LEU A 273 -3.29 -16.79 -11.61
N GLU A 274 -2.92 -18.07 -11.55
CA GLU A 274 -2.80 -18.93 -12.74
C GLU A 274 -4.15 -19.24 -13.40
N ALA A 275 -5.21 -19.27 -12.60
CA ALA A 275 -6.58 -19.48 -13.10
C ALA A 275 -7.14 -18.27 -13.89
N GLY A 276 -6.49 -17.09 -13.86
CA GLY A 276 -6.96 -15.88 -14.54
C GLY A 276 -8.34 -15.44 -14.02
N THR A 277 -9.39 -15.58 -14.84
CA THR A 277 -10.79 -15.33 -14.42
C THR A 277 -11.49 -16.56 -13.86
N GLY A 278 -10.86 -17.73 -13.92
CA GLY A 278 -11.41 -19.00 -13.41
C GLY A 278 -11.15 -19.21 -11.93
N GLU A 279 -11.43 -20.43 -11.48
CA GLU A 279 -11.26 -20.87 -10.10
C GLU A 279 -9.90 -21.53 -9.89
N GLY A 280 -9.25 -21.26 -8.77
CA GLY A 280 -8.02 -21.90 -8.32
C GLY A 280 -8.28 -23.10 -7.42
N ASP A 281 -7.60 -23.16 -6.28
CA ASP A 281 -7.73 -24.21 -5.28
C ASP A 281 -8.58 -23.77 -4.06
N ALA A 282 -8.70 -24.64 -3.06
CA ALA A 282 -9.47 -24.39 -1.84
C ALA A 282 -8.93 -23.22 -0.99
N CYS A 283 -7.70 -22.75 -1.25
CA CYS A 283 -7.07 -21.63 -0.57
C CYS A 283 -7.12 -20.33 -1.40
N SER A 284 -7.80 -20.35 -2.52
CA SER A 284 -7.87 -19.21 -3.44
C SER A 284 -8.94 -18.20 -3.01
N SER A 285 -8.57 -16.91 -3.02
CA SER A 285 -9.50 -15.78 -2.94
C SER A 285 -9.38 -14.91 -4.18
N TYR A 286 -10.51 -14.38 -4.62
CA TYR A 286 -10.62 -13.76 -5.93
C TYR A 286 -10.90 -12.27 -5.89
N GLY A 287 -11.38 -11.72 -4.78
CA GLY A 287 -11.93 -10.36 -4.69
C GLY A 287 -11.01 -9.29 -5.27
N ASN A 288 -9.82 -9.12 -4.72
CA ASN A 288 -8.86 -8.12 -5.19
C ASN A 288 -8.30 -8.42 -6.60
N ARG A 289 -8.13 -9.73 -6.94
CA ARG A 289 -7.77 -10.13 -8.31
C ARG A 289 -8.85 -9.71 -9.32
N ASN A 290 -10.09 -10.03 -9.03
CA ASN A 290 -11.21 -9.71 -9.92
C ASN A 290 -11.39 -8.20 -10.07
N PHE A 291 -11.24 -7.42 -8.97
CA PHE A 291 -11.23 -5.97 -9.06
C PHE A 291 -10.19 -5.47 -10.08
N SER A 292 -8.94 -5.93 -9.96
CA SER A 292 -7.86 -5.52 -10.85
C SER A 292 -8.11 -5.91 -12.31
N LEU A 293 -8.59 -7.13 -12.55
CA LEU A 293 -8.87 -7.64 -13.90
C LEU A 293 -10.03 -6.89 -14.55
N ILE A 294 -11.15 -6.71 -13.85
CA ILE A 294 -12.33 -5.99 -14.35
C ILE A 294 -11.97 -4.51 -14.61
N TYR A 295 -11.25 -3.88 -13.66
CA TYR A 295 -10.80 -2.49 -13.86
C TYR A 295 -9.92 -2.36 -15.10
N THR A 296 -8.97 -3.29 -15.28
CA THR A 296 -8.07 -3.28 -16.45
C THR A 296 -8.82 -3.45 -17.76
N ASP A 297 -9.80 -4.35 -17.78
CA ASP A 297 -10.63 -4.59 -18.97
C ASP A 297 -11.47 -3.35 -19.35
N TRP A 298 -11.99 -2.65 -18.35
CA TRP A 298 -12.89 -1.52 -18.57
C TRP A 298 -12.19 -0.17 -18.75
N PHE A 299 -11.13 0.08 -18.01
CA PHE A 299 -10.52 1.41 -17.86
C PHE A 299 -9.03 1.43 -18.15
N GLY A 300 -8.43 0.29 -18.50
CA GLY A 300 -6.99 0.17 -18.69
C GLY A 300 -6.23 -0.02 -17.37
N ASN A 301 -4.94 0.31 -17.40
CA ASN A 301 -4.05 0.02 -16.28
C ASN A 301 -4.45 0.78 -15.00
N PRO A 302 -4.82 0.09 -13.90
CA PRO A 302 -5.25 0.74 -12.65
C PRO A 302 -4.11 1.48 -11.92
N ARG A 303 -2.87 1.32 -12.35
CA ARG A 303 -1.67 1.87 -11.71
C ARG A 303 -1.10 3.11 -12.41
N GLN A 304 -1.71 3.53 -13.53
CA GLN A 304 -1.25 4.67 -14.34
C GLN A 304 -2.25 5.80 -14.37
#